data_1f93ac4b0ee3dfa03dc7c50d1cdcab1f
#
_entry.id   1f93ac4b0ee3dfa03dc7c50d1cdcab1f
#
_cell.length_a   1.000
_cell.length_b   1.000
_cell.length_c   1.000
_cell.angle_alpha   90.00
_cell.angle_beta   90.00
_cell.angle_gamma   90.00
#
_symmetry.space_group_name_H-M   'P 1'
#
loop_
_entity.id
_entity.type
_entity.pdbx_description
1 polymer ?
#
loop_
_entity_poly.entity_id
_entity_poly.type
_entity_poly.pdbx_seq_one_letter_code
_entity_poly.pdbx_strand_id
1 'polypeptide(L)'
;MKYRGVVYDVGLNFNGTGLSVEPFSPPQAEYDMRVIATELHANAVRIEGEEIGRLVTATRAAHSAGLTVFFNPWKMNDDVTGTRVYLEEAAKEAEKLRNEGVGIIFVAGCEYSIFSKGVFPGESFNERVMWMASHFPQGQMPEGGNMPPAFREKAGALNEALRSFVATARSHYHGPLTYSAGTWEAEFIDWGMFDMVGLDYYRRGESEEQYVSGLQLYKRFEKPLVVMEVGCCAYEGAAERGDGGFALLKGTNPDGSGIFEGGVVPTRSEAEQAGYIGTQLGLLDSAEAGVDGVFVFVFAFPCMRAGEGAKDLDMMTFSLVKYFPEEDSRNSVTPPWERKESFHRVADVFGQME
;
A
#
# COMPACT_ATOMS: atom_id res chain seq x y z
N MET A 1 -0.34 -19.38 5.28
CA MET A 1 -0.05 -18.28 4.31
C MET A 1 1.46 -18.05 4.21
N LYS A 2 2.03 -17.93 2.99
CA LYS A 2 3.49 -17.85 2.78
C LYS A 2 4.07 -16.50 3.21
N TYR A 3 3.42 -15.39 2.86
CA TYR A 3 3.87 -14.05 3.20
C TYR A 3 2.84 -13.37 4.11
N ARG A 4 3.24 -13.01 5.31
CA ARG A 4 2.47 -12.23 6.28
C ARG A 4 3.24 -10.95 6.55
N GLY A 5 2.73 -9.83 6.10
CA GLY A 5 3.50 -8.60 6.12
C GLY A 5 2.71 -7.35 6.34
N VAL A 6 3.44 -6.27 6.40
CA VAL A 6 2.93 -4.90 6.41
C VAL A 6 3.64 -4.09 5.35
N VAL A 7 3.00 -3.02 4.90
CA VAL A 7 3.64 -2.01 4.05
C VAL A 7 4.43 -1.05 4.94
N TYR A 8 5.63 -0.69 4.51
CA TYR A 8 6.51 0.27 5.18
C TYR A 8 6.92 1.36 4.21
N ASP A 9 6.39 2.56 4.42
CA ASP A 9 6.69 3.74 3.62
C ASP A 9 8.00 4.39 4.08
N VAL A 10 8.90 4.68 3.15
CA VAL A 10 10.16 5.41 3.40
C VAL A 10 10.18 6.81 2.77
N GLY A 11 9.05 7.23 2.21
CA GLY A 11 8.82 8.56 1.66
C GLY A 11 8.28 8.57 0.24
N LEU A 12 7.02 8.99 0.10
CA LEU A 12 6.28 9.14 -1.16
C LEU A 12 5.77 10.57 -1.29
N ASN A 13 5.85 11.16 -2.48
CA ASN A 13 5.41 12.52 -2.75
C ASN A 13 4.01 12.55 -3.39
N PHE A 14 2.98 12.31 -2.60
CA PHE A 14 1.59 12.24 -3.09
C PHE A 14 1.11 13.55 -3.74
N ASN A 15 1.50 14.70 -3.17
CA ASN A 15 0.91 16.00 -3.52
C ASN A 15 1.92 17.01 -4.08
N GLY A 16 3.17 16.62 -4.31
CA GLY A 16 4.21 17.56 -4.74
C GLY A 16 4.71 18.53 -3.65
N THR A 17 4.31 18.33 -2.39
CA THR A 17 4.62 19.25 -1.28
C THR A 17 5.69 18.72 -0.33
N GLY A 18 6.15 17.51 -0.52
CA GLY A 18 7.14 16.84 0.33
C GLY A 18 6.90 15.35 0.43
N LEU A 19 7.81 14.65 1.07
CA LEU A 19 7.69 13.21 1.26
C LEU A 19 6.82 12.87 2.49
N SER A 20 6.10 11.77 2.43
CA SER A 20 5.27 11.23 3.53
C SER A 20 6.09 10.92 4.79
N VAL A 21 7.38 10.62 4.63
CA VAL A 21 8.33 10.38 5.71
C VAL A 21 9.47 11.40 5.62
N GLU A 22 9.48 12.37 6.56
CA GLU A 22 10.51 13.41 6.62
C GLU A 22 10.73 13.86 8.08
N PRO A 23 11.95 13.83 8.61
CA PRO A 23 13.14 13.21 8.00
C PRO A 23 13.11 11.68 8.07
N PHE A 24 13.76 11.01 7.11
CA PHE A 24 13.98 9.57 7.18
C PHE A 24 15.12 9.25 8.17
N SER A 25 14.85 8.34 9.09
CA SER A 25 15.80 7.93 10.13
C SER A 25 16.19 6.45 9.98
N PRO A 26 17.42 6.13 9.57
CA PRO A 26 17.88 4.75 9.50
C PRO A 26 17.78 3.99 10.84
N PRO A 27 18.15 4.57 12.02
CA PRO A 27 17.94 3.88 13.30
C PRO A 27 16.49 3.58 13.61
N GLN A 28 15.55 4.47 13.22
CA GLN A 28 14.12 4.22 13.38
C GLN A 28 13.67 3.06 12.48
N ALA A 29 14.10 3.04 11.22
CA ALA A 29 13.78 1.94 10.31
C ALA A 29 14.30 0.59 10.84
N GLU A 30 15.51 0.53 11.41
CA GLU A 30 16.03 -0.68 12.06
C GLU A 30 15.19 -1.11 13.27
N TYR A 31 14.73 -0.16 14.08
CA TYR A 31 13.85 -0.45 15.20
C TYR A 31 12.50 -0.99 14.71
N ASP A 32 11.88 -0.32 13.75
CA ASP A 32 10.58 -0.68 13.21
C ASP A 32 10.61 -2.07 12.55
N MET A 33 11.65 -2.41 11.79
CA MET A 33 11.78 -3.75 11.19
C MET A 33 11.88 -4.85 12.23
N ARG A 34 12.56 -4.61 13.36
CA ARG A 34 12.56 -5.57 14.48
C ARG A 34 11.17 -5.73 15.10
N VAL A 35 10.45 -4.63 15.32
CA VAL A 35 9.07 -4.67 15.84
C VAL A 35 8.15 -5.43 14.88
N ILE A 36 8.23 -5.15 13.59
CA ILE A 36 7.46 -5.85 12.54
C ILE A 36 7.73 -7.36 12.59
N ALA A 37 8.99 -7.76 12.70
CA ALA A 37 9.36 -9.18 12.73
C ALA A 37 8.95 -9.87 14.06
N THR A 38 9.22 -9.21 15.21
CA THR A 38 9.14 -9.90 16.51
C THR A 38 7.84 -9.66 17.25
N GLU A 39 7.19 -8.51 17.08
CA GLU A 39 5.97 -8.16 17.81
C GLU A 39 4.72 -8.26 16.93
N LEU A 40 4.78 -7.92 15.63
CA LEU A 40 3.70 -8.21 14.69
C LEU A 40 3.72 -9.65 14.16
N HIS A 41 4.77 -10.42 14.43
CA HIS A 41 4.95 -11.79 13.91
C HIS A 41 4.90 -11.86 12.37
N ALA A 42 5.27 -10.79 11.70
CA ALA A 42 5.38 -10.75 10.26
C ALA A 42 6.63 -11.51 9.80
N ASN A 43 6.58 -12.13 8.61
CA ASN A 43 7.73 -12.76 7.96
C ASN A 43 8.12 -12.07 6.64
N ALA A 44 7.37 -11.03 6.27
CA ALA A 44 7.61 -10.22 5.08
C ALA A 44 7.31 -8.74 5.35
N VAL A 45 7.88 -7.87 4.52
CA VAL A 45 7.58 -6.43 4.50
C VAL A 45 7.59 -5.94 3.05
N ARG A 46 6.61 -5.12 2.67
CA ARG A 46 6.64 -4.37 1.42
C ARG A 46 7.18 -2.98 1.72
N ILE A 47 8.35 -2.65 1.19
CA ILE A 47 9.00 -1.36 1.41
C ILE A 47 8.77 -0.50 0.16
N GLU A 48 8.13 0.64 0.33
CA GLU A 48 7.79 1.56 -0.74
C GLU A 48 8.37 2.95 -0.52
N GLY A 49 8.70 3.65 -1.60
CA GLY A 49 9.24 5.01 -1.55
C GLY A 49 9.87 5.46 -2.86
N GLU A 50 10.14 6.77 -2.95
CA GLU A 50 10.73 7.38 -4.15
C GLU A 50 12.26 7.40 -4.12
N GLU A 51 12.87 7.50 -2.94
CA GLU A 51 14.33 7.59 -2.81
C GLU A 51 14.97 6.19 -2.69
N ILE A 52 15.67 5.76 -3.73
CA ILE A 52 16.29 4.43 -3.81
C ILE A 52 17.22 4.17 -2.62
N GLY A 53 17.97 5.18 -2.17
CA GLY A 53 18.87 5.05 -1.01
C GLY A 53 18.11 4.72 0.29
N ARG A 54 16.90 5.27 0.50
CA ARG A 54 16.04 4.95 1.65
C ARG A 54 15.49 3.53 1.54
N LEU A 55 15.03 3.13 0.34
CA LEU A 55 14.58 1.76 0.06
C LEU A 55 15.67 0.73 0.38
N VAL A 56 16.91 0.97 -0.08
CA VAL A 56 18.07 0.10 0.19
C VAL A 56 18.35 0.01 1.68
N THR A 57 18.34 1.15 2.39
CA THR A 57 18.60 1.21 3.83
C THR A 57 17.55 0.41 4.62
N ALA A 58 16.28 0.64 4.35
CA ALA A 58 15.19 -0.09 5.00
C ALA A 58 15.20 -1.59 4.64
N THR A 59 15.57 -1.94 3.40
CA THR A 59 15.70 -3.35 2.96
C THR A 59 16.80 -4.08 3.72
N ARG A 60 17.95 -3.46 3.97
CA ARG A 60 19.00 -4.08 4.79
C ARG A 60 18.58 -4.27 6.24
N ALA A 61 17.85 -3.30 6.80
CA ALA A 61 17.27 -3.41 8.14
C ALA A 61 16.26 -4.57 8.21
N ALA A 62 15.38 -4.71 7.22
CA ALA A 62 14.40 -5.80 7.13
C ALA A 62 15.09 -7.17 7.00
N HIS A 63 16.11 -7.28 6.15
CA HIS A 63 16.92 -8.51 6.02
C HIS A 63 17.58 -8.89 7.34
N SER A 64 18.15 -7.93 8.06
CA SER A 64 18.76 -8.16 9.38
C SER A 64 17.75 -8.63 10.43
N ALA A 65 16.48 -8.27 10.26
CA ALA A 65 15.36 -8.75 11.09
C ALA A 65 14.77 -10.10 10.60
N GLY A 66 15.29 -10.68 9.52
CA GLY A 66 14.82 -11.97 8.97
C GLY A 66 13.58 -11.88 8.07
N LEU A 67 13.21 -10.68 7.64
CA LEU A 67 12.04 -10.45 6.79
C LEU A 67 12.36 -10.69 5.30
N THR A 68 11.41 -11.30 4.57
CA THR A 68 11.40 -11.25 3.11
C THR A 68 10.92 -9.88 2.65
N VAL A 69 11.60 -9.29 1.67
CA VAL A 69 11.31 -7.93 1.23
C VAL A 69 10.62 -7.91 -0.13
N PHE A 70 9.47 -7.27 -0.19
CA PHE A 70 8.86 -6.80 -1.43
C PHE A 70 9.36 -5.38 -1.67
N PHE A 71 10.36 -5.26 -2.52
CA PHE A 71 11.06 -4.01 -2.82
C PHE A 71 10.25 -3.23 -3.84
N ASN A 72 9.61 -2.14 -3.42
CA ASN A 72 8.67 -1.37 -4.22
C ASN A 72 9.18 0.06 -4.48
N PRO A 73 10.06 0.25 -5.46
CA PRO A 73 10.36 1.58 -5.94
C PRO A 73 9.11 2.16 -6.59
N TRP A 74 8.66 3.31 -6.07
CA TRP A 74 7.42 3.92 -6.50
C TRP A 74 7.59 5.43 -6.60
N LYS A 75 7.70 5.94 -7.82
CA LYS A 75 7.83 7.36 -8.10
C LYS A 75 6.52 7.91 -8.63
N MET A 76 5.97 8.89 -7.92
CA MET A 76 4.68 9.46 -8.23
C MET A 76 4.74 10.55 -9.29
N ASN A 77 3.63 10.72 -10.03
CA ASN A 77 3.42 11.76 -11.04
C ASN A 77 4.44 11.82 -12.18
N ASP A 78 5.26 10.79 -12.33
CA ASP A 78 6.20 10.69 -13.44
C ASP A 78 5.53 10.08 -14.70
N ASP A 79 6.13 10.27 -15.86
CA ASP A 79 5.69 9.62 -17.09
C ASP A 79 6.36 8.25 -17.29
N VAL A 80 5.95 7.54 -18.36
CA VAL A 80 6.50 6.21 -18.68
C VAL A 80 8.02 6.23 -18.85
N THR A 81 8.57 7.28 -19.43
CA THR A 81 10.00 7.40 -19.68
C THR A 81 10.78 7.63 -18.39
N GLY A 82 10.32 8.56 -17.56
CA GLY A 82 10.94 8.84 -16.26
C GLY A 82 10.83 7.66 -15.32
N THR A 83 9.65 7.02 -15.24
CA THR A 83 9.46 5.81 -14.44
C THR A 83 10.39 4.67 -14.89
N ARG A 84 10.56 4.46 -16.18
CA ARG A 84 11.48 3.44 -16.71
C ARG A 84 12.92 3.68 -16.29
N VAL A 85 13.42 4.92 -16.40
CA VAL A 85 14.78 5.28 -15.97
C VAL A 85 14.95 5.06 -14.47
N TYR A 86 13.98 5.47 -13.68
CA TYR A 86 13.98 5.25 -12.23
C TYR A 86 13.98 3.76 -11.85
N LEU A 87 13.17 2.95 -12.50
CA LEU A 87 13.12 1.50 -12.27
C LEU A 87 14.41 0.79 -12.71
N GLU A 88 15.11 1.30 -13.72
CA GLU A 88 16.44 0.77 -14.10
C GLU A 88 17.45 0.91 -12.96
N GLU A 89 17.53 2.08 -12.34
CA GLU A 89 18.40 2.32 -11.19
C GLU A 89 18.01 1.47 -9.98
N ALA A 90 16.70 1.40 -9.69
CA ALA A 90 16.17 0.60 -8.60
C ALA A 90 16.46 -0.90 -8.80
N ALA A 91 16.32 -1.41 -10.02
CA ALA A 91 16.59 -2.81 -10.34
C ALA A 91 18.08 -3.19 -10.17
N LYS A 92 19.00 -2.27 -10.50
CA LYS A 92 20.43 -2.46 -10.24
C LYS A 92 20.74 -2.59 -8.74
N GLU A 93 20.11 -1.76 -7.91
CA GLU A 93 20.29 -1.85 -6.45
C GLU A 93 19.64 -3.10 -5.87
N ALA A 94 18.43 -3.46 -6.34
CA ALA A 94 17.77 -4.69 -5.95
C ALA A 94 18.60 -5.94 -6.26
N GLU A 95 19.29 -5.99 -7.42
CA GLU A 95 20.17 -7.09 -7.77
C GLU A 95 21.42 -7.17 -6.89
N LYS A 96 21.99 -6.00 -6.49
CA LYS A 96 23.09 -5.99 -5.51
C LYS A 96 22.63 -6.59 -4.18
N LEU A 97 21.49 -6.15 -3.66
CA LEU A 97 20.90 -6.69 -2.43
C LEU A 97 20.65 -8.20 -2.54
N ARG A 98 20.08 -8.67 -3.67
CA ARG A 98 19.85 -10.09 -3.91
C ARG A 98 21.16 -10.89 -3.89
N ASN A 99 22.23 -10.36 -4.48
CA ASN A 99 23.57 -10.97 -4.46
C ASN A 99 24.24 -10.93 -3.08
N GLU A 100 23.82 -10.03 -2.20
CA GLU A 100 24.18 -10.00 -0.78
C GLU A 100 23.41 -11.05 0.05
N GLY A 101 22.47 -11.78 -0.56
CA GLY A 101 21.66 -12.83 0.10
C GLY A 101 20.32 -12.35 0.63
N VAL A 102 19.89 -11.13 0.30
CA VAL A 102 18.56 -10.64 0.70
C VAL A 102 17.47 -11.43 -0.03
N GLY A 103 16.49 -11.94 0.71
CA GLY A 103 15.26 -12.48 0.15
C GLY A 103 14.37 -11.35 -0.37
N ILE A 104 14.45 -11.08 -1.68
CA ILE A 104 13.83 -9.90 -2.29
C ILE A 104 12.93 -10.27 -3.47
N ILE A 105 11.75 -9.65 -3.53
CA ILE A 105 10.83 -9.66 -4.67
C ILE A 105 10.72 -8.21 -5.15
N PHE A 106 10.94 -7.98 -6.44
CA PHE A 106 10.86 -6.65 -7.02
C PHE A 106 9.41 -6.33 -7.40
N VAL A 107 8.87 -5.20 -6.92
CA VAL A 107 7.54 -4.69 -7.28
C VAL A 107 7.72 -3.57 -8.29
N ALA A 108 7.30 -3.79 -9.54
CA ALA A 108 7.55 -2.88 -10.66
C ALA A 108 6.57 -1.70 -10.72
N GLY A 109 6.20 -1.17 -9.57
CA GLY A 109 5.26 -0.06 -9.41
C GLY A 109 3.98 -0.48 -8.69
N CYS A 110 3.17 0.53 -8.38
CA CYS A 110 1.91 0.40 -7.69
C CYS A 110 0.89 1.34 -8.35
N GLU A 111 -0.30 0.83 -8.65
CA GLU A 111 -1.46 1.60 -9.14
C GLU A 111 -1.09 2.67 -10.19
N TYR A 112 -0.24 2.27 -11.16
CA TYR A 112 0.40 3.19 -12.11
C TYR A 112 -0.60 4.09 -12.82
N SER A 113 -1.79 3.56 -13.14
CA SER A 113 -2.81 4.29 -13.90
C SER A 113 -3.31 5.57 -13.23
N ILE A 114 -3.33 5.62 -11.89
CA ILE A 114 -3.75 6.81 -11.12
C ILE A 114 -2.58 7.62 -10.56
N PHE A 115 -1.49 6.97 -10.15
CA PHE A 115 -0.36 7.67 -9.53
C PHE A 115 0.65 8.23 -10.53
N SER A 116 0.61 7.81 -11.80
CA SER A 116 1.55 8.24 -12.83
C SER A 116 0.84 8.66 -14.11
N LYS A 117 1.59 9.32 -15.02
CA LYS A 117 1.06 9.85 -16.26
C LYS A 117 1.10 8.81 -17.40
N GLY A 118 0.25 9.00 -18.40
CA GLY A 118 0.31 8.26 -19.66
C GLY A 118 -0.73 7.16 -19.83
N VAL A 119 -1.51 6.82 -18.78
CA VAL A 119 -2.61 5.84 -18.85
C VAL A 119 -3.96 6.53 -18.69
N PHE A 120 -4.31 6.98 -17.49
CA PHE A 120 -5.53 7.77 -17.31
C PHE A 120 -5.31 9.23 -17.68
N PRO A 121 -6.33 9.92 -18.23
CA PRO A 121 -6.25 11.36 -18.50
C PRO A 121 -6.06 12.17 -17.21
N GLY A 122 -5.17 13.17 -17.27
CA GLY A 122 -4.90 14.11 -16.17
C GLY A 122 -3.42 14.29 -15.89
N GLU A 123 -3.04 15.54 -15.59
CA GLU A 123 -1.66 15.90 -15.27
C GLU A 123 -1.33 15.70 -13.78
N SER A 124 -2.36 15.71 -12.91
CA SER A 124 -2.24 15.48 -11.48
C SER A 124 -2.92 14.19 -11.04
N PHE A 125 -2.52 13.65 -9.88
CA PHE A 125 -3.18 12.53 -9.23
C PHE A 125 -4.71 12.77 -9.08
N ASN A 126 -5.09 13.95 -8.59
CA ASN A 126 -6.50 14.27 -8.39
C ASN A 126 -7.30 14.23 -9.69
N GLU A 127 -6.74 14.73 -10.81
CA GLU A 127 -7.43 14.70 -12.11
C GLU A 127 -7.63 13.27 -12.59
N ARG A 128 -6.64 12.39 -12.42
CA ARG A 128 -6.75 10.97 -12.80
C ARG A 128 -7.76 10.22 -11.93
N VAL A 129 -7.77 10.49 -10.61
CA VAL A 129 -8.79 9.93 -9.70
C VAL A 129 -10.18 10.46 -10.05
N MET A 130 -10.32 11.74 -10.37
CA MET A 130 -11.62 12.31 -10.81
C MET A 130 -12.07 11.69 -12.13
N TRP A 131 -11.16 11.48 -13.08
CA TRP A 131 -11.48 10.77 -14.31
C TRP A 131 -11.97 9.36 -14.01
N MET A 132 -11.25 8.61 -13.19
CA MET A 132 -11.65 7.26 -12.74
C MET A 132 -13.04 7.30 -12.11
N ALA A 133 -13.26 8.15 -11.10
CA ALA A 133 -14.52 8.25 -10.38
C ALA A 133 -15.71 8.63 -11.26
N SER A 134 -15.49 9.44 -12.31
CA SER A 134 -16.54 9.87 -13.23
C SER A 134 -17.16 8.71 -14.04
N HIS A 135 -16.52 7.55 -14.07
CA HIS A 135 -16.99 6.36 -14.77
C HIS A 135 -17.71 5.37 -13.84
N PHE A 136 -17.72 5.63 -12.54
CA PHE A 136 -18.43 4.79 -11.59
C PHE A 136 -19.73 5.47 -11.13
N PRO A 137 -20.91 4.95 -11.50
CA PRO A 137 -22.17 5.46 -10.99
C PRO A 137 -22.19 5.43 -9.45
N GLN A 138 -22.54 6.55 -8.83
CA GLN A 138 -22.68 6.67 -7.38
C GLN A 138 -21.39 6.43 -6.56
N GLY A 139 -20.19 6.52 -7.17
CA GLY A 139 -18.92 6.33 -6.48
C GLY A 139 -18.62 4.88 -6.04
N GLN A 140 -19.42 3.92 -6.49
CA GLN A 140 -19.19 2.50 -6.23
C GLN A 140 -18.37 1.88 -7.37
N MET A 141 -17.23 1.29 -7.04
CA MET A 141 -16.52 0.45 -8.00
C MET A 141 -17.37 -0.78 -8.36
N PRO A 142 -17.44 -1.15 -9.64
CA PRO A 142 -18.18 -2.36 -10.03
C PRO A 142 -17.57 -3.59 -9.37
N GLU A 143 -18.42 -4.53 -9.00
CA GLU A 143 -18.01 -5.88 -8.63
C GLU A 143 -17.29 -6.55 -9.83
N GLY A 144 -16.27 -7.36 -9.52
CA GLY A 144 -15.32 -7.95 -10.47
C GLY A 144 -15.93 -8.39 -11.81
N GLY A 145 -15.23 -8.10 -12.88
CA GLY A 145 -15.61 -8.45 -14.25
C GLY A 145 -16.47 -7.43 -14.99
N ASN A 146 -16.96 -6.36 -14.33
CA ASN A 146 -17.88 -5.38 -14.92
C ASN A 146 -17.28 -3.98 -15.10
N MET A 147 -15.97 -3.86 -15.27
CA MET A 147 -15.33 -2.56 -15.46
C MET A 147 -15.88 -1.82 -16.69
N PRO A 148 -16.12 -0.50 -16.59
CA PRO A 148 -16.61 0.31 -17.70
C PRO A 148 -15.72 0.21 -18.94
N PRO A 149 -16.29 0.28 -20.17
CA PRO A 149 -15.52 0.18 -21.41
C PRO A 149 -14.32 1.13 -21.50
N ALA A 150 -14.44 2.33 -20.91
CA ALA A 150 -13.35 3.32 -20.88
C ALA A 150 -12.06 2.78 -20.23
N PHE A 151 -12.15 1.91 -19.23
CA PHE A 151 -10.99 1.28 -18.61
C PHE A 151 -10.33 0.27 -19.54
N ARG A 152 -11.14 -0.51 -20.26
CA ARG A 152 -10.66 -1.47 -21.26
C ARG A 152 -9.90 -0.77 -22.39
N GLU A 153 -10.34 0.42 -22.80
CA GLU A 153 -9.63 1.24 -23.79
C GLU A 153 -8.25 1.68 -23.31
N LYS A 154 -8.05 1.86 -22.00
CA LYS A 154 -6.77 2.22 -21.39
C LYS A 154 -5.84 1.03 -21.13
N ALA A 155 -6.36 -0.20 -21.16
CA ALA A 155 -5.59 -1.41 -20.90
C ALA A 155 -4.37 -1.57 -21.81
N GLY A 156 -4.48 -1.15 -23.09
CA GLY A 156 -3.38 -1.19 -24.06
C GLY A 156 -2.19 -0.34 -23.59
N ALA A 157 -2.44 0.93 -23.21
CA ALA A 157 -1.41 1.84 -22.75
C ALA A 157 -0.78 1.37 -21.43
N LEU A 158 -1.60 0.87 -20.49
CA LEU A 158 -1.10 0.30 -19.22
C LEU A 158 -0.16 -0.88 -19.49
N ASN A 159 -0.58 -1.87 -20.29
CA ASN A 159 0.22 -3.05 -20.57
C ASN A 159 1.49 -2.73 -21.37
N GLU A 160 1.48 -1.73 -22.23
CA GLU A 160 2.68 -1.25 -22.92
C GLU A 160 3.68 -0.64 -21.95
N ALA A 161 3.22 0.22 -21.03
CA ALA A 161 4.03 0.79 -19.96
C ALA A 161 4.63 -0.31 -19.07
N LEU A 162 3.79 -1.20 -18.53
CA LEU A 162 4.23 -2.30 -17.67
C LEU A 162 5.21 -3.24 -18.36
N ARG A 163 5.00 -3.56 -19.65
CA ARG A 163 5.94 -4.37 -20.42
C ARG A 163 7.30 -3.71 -20.55
N SER A 164 7.33 -2.38 -20.73
CA SER A 164 8.59 -1.63 -20.78
C SER A 164 9.30 -1.63 -19.40
N PHE A 165 8.56 -1.52 -18.30
CA PHE A 165 9.09 -1.57 -16.94
C PHE A 165 9.66 -2.95 -16.61
N VAL A 166 8.92 -4.00 -16.92
CA VAL A 166 9.36 -5.39 -16.72
C VAL A 166 10.62 -5.67 -17.54
N ALA A 167 10.65 -5.29 -18.83
CA ALA A 167 11.82 -5.49 -19.67
C ALA A 167 13.05 -4.76 -19.10
N THR A 168 12.88 -3.53 -18.62
CA THR A 168 13.95 -2.75 -17.97
C THR A 168 14.40 -3.41 -16.68
N ALA A 169 13.48 -3.80 -15.79
CA ALA A 169 13.84 -4.46 -14.55
C ALA A 169 14.55 -5.79 -14.79
N ARG A 170 14.05 -6.63 -15.70
CA ARG A 170 14.66 -7.93 -16.05
C ARG A 170 16.04 -7.85 -16.67
N SER A 171 16.40 -6.71 -17.29
CA SER A 171 17.77 -6.51 -17.83
C SER A 171 18.83 -6.36 -16.71
N HIS A 172 18.42 -6.11 -15.48
CA HIS A 172 19.31 -5.86 -14.34
C HIS A 172 19.02 -6.74 -13.13
N TYR A 173 17.75 -7.13 -12.90
CA TYR A 173 17.32 -7.91 -11.75
C TYR A 173 16.85 -9.31 -12.17
N HIS A 174 17.41 -10.35 -11.53
CA HIS A 174 17.22 -11.75 -11.90
C HIS A 174 16.37 -12.55 -10.88
N GLY A 175 15.79 -11.87 -9.90
CA GLY A 175 14.87 -12.46 -8.92
C GLY A 175 13.40 -12.39 -9.34
N PRO A 176 12.48 -12.80 -8.45
CA PRO A 176 11.03 -12.72 -8.67
C PRO A 176 10.54 -11.29 -8.81
N LEU A 177 9.56 -11.08 -9.69
CA LEU A 177 9.01 -9.77 -10.03
C LEU A 177 7.49 -9.79 -10.03
N THR A 178 6.87 -8.76 -9.45
CA THR A 178 5.42 -8.53 -9.44
C THR A 178 5.09 -7.05 -9.67
N TYR A 179 3.82 -6.73 -9.59
CA TYR A 179 3.24 -5.39 -9.64
C TYR A 179 2.12 -5.30 -8.61
N SER A 180 1.85 -4.13 -8.04
CA SER A 180 0.75 -3.87 -7.12
C SER A 180 -0.36 -3.16 -7.86
N ALA A 181 -1.50 -3.82 -8.05
CA ALA A 181 -2.58 -3.33 -8.89
C ALA A 181 -3.84 -3.06 -8.08
N GLY A 182 -4.39 -1.87 -8.23
CA GLY A 182 -5.75 -1.59 -7.80
C GLY A 182 -6.78 -2.41 -8.59
N THR A 183 -7.90 -2.72 -7.98
CA THR A 183 -8.92 -3.58 -8.59
C THR A 183 -9.47 -3.04 -9.92
N TRP A 184 -9.43 -1.72 -10.14
CA TRP A 184 -9.87 -1.07 -11.38
C TRP A 184 -8.99 -1.35 -12.61
N GLU A 185 -7.73 -1.72 -12.39
CA GLU A 185 -6.78 -2.03 -13.48
C GLU A 185 -6.37 -3.50 -13.53
N ALA A 186 -6.44 -4.21 -12.40
CA ALA A 186 -5.92 -5.56 -12.24
C ALA A 186 -6.47 -6.59 -13.24
N GLU A 187 -7.75 -6.44 -13.64
CA GLU A 187 -8.37 -7.34 -14.63
C GLU A 187 -7.78 -7.25 -16.02
N PHE A 188 -7.20 -6.10 -16.36
CA PHE A 188 -6.69 -5.79 -17.69
C PHE A 188 -5.20 -6.02 -17.84
N ILE A 189 -4.51 -6.28 -16.74
CA ILE A 189 -3.06 -6.52 -16.74
C ILE A 189 -2.76 -7.87 -17.38
N ASP A 190 -1.76 -7.88 -18.26
CA ASP A 190 -1.12 -9.10 -18.75
C ASP A 190 -0.19 -9.66 -17.66
N TRP A 191 -0.77 -10.41 -16.72
CA TRP A 191 -0.03 -11.05 -15.65
C TRP A 191 0.97 -12.11 -16.14
N GLY A 192 0.95 -12.46 -17.44
CA GLY A 192 1.95 -13.34 -18.04
C GLY A 192 3.39 -12.85 -17.91
N MET A 193 3.59 -11.52 -17.83
CA MET A 193 4.92 -10.90 -17.70
C MET A 193 5.49 -10.91 -16.27
N PHE A 194 4.67 -11.22 -15.25
CA PHE A 194 5.05 -11.22 -13.84
C PHE A 194 5.14 -12.65 -13.28
N ASP A 195 5.85 -12.83 -12.17
CA ASP A 195 5.95 -14.13 -11.48
C ASP A 195 4.81 -14.35 -10.48
N MET A 196 4.14 -13.29 -10.05
CA MET A 196 3.02 -13.28 -9.09
C MET A 196 1.96 -12.28 -9.54
N VAL A 197 0.72 -12.49 -9.11
CA VAL A 197 -0.36 -11.51 -9.17
C VAL A 197 -0.37 -10.75 -7.85
N GLY A 198 -0.25 -9.42 -7.93
CA GLY A 198 -0.30 -8.53 -6.75
C GLY A 198 -1.51 -7.62 -6.81
N LEU A 199 -2.35 -7.64 -5.78
CA LEU A 199 -3.60 -6.88 -5.73
C LEU A 199 -3.67 -5.97 -4.51
N ASP A 200 -4.03 -4.71 -4.71
CA ASP A 200 -4.50 -3.82 -3.66
C ASP A 200 -6.00 -4.09 -3.48
N TYR A 201 -6.33 -4.93 -2.47
CA TYR A 201 -7.64 -5.58 -2.40
C TYR A 201 -8.36 -5.23 -1.10
N TYR A 202 -9.13 -4.16 -1.16
CA TYR A 202 -9.88 -3.62 -0.03
C TYR A 202 -11.35 -4.03 -0.12
N ARG A 203 -11.95 -4.34 1.03
CA ARG A 203 -13.40 -4.56 1.14
C ARG A 203 -14.10 -3.22 1.36
N ARG A 204 -15.15 -2.94 0.60
CA ARG A 204 -15.88 -1.66 0.58
C ARG A 204 -17.37 -1.80 0.92
N GLY A 205 -17.70 -2.67 1.88
CA GLY A 205 -19.08 -2.90 2.31
C GLY A 205 -19.78 -4.10 1.65
N GLU A 206 -19.16 -4.75 0.64
CA GLU A 206 -19.64 -6.04 0.13
C GLU A 206 -19.60 -7.13 1.22
N SER A 207 -20.39 -8.20 1.03
CA SER A 207 -20.39 -9.33 1.96
C SER A 207 -19.02 -10.04 1.99
N GLU A 208 -18.74 -10.76 3.08
CA GLU A 208 -17.50 -11.54 3.21
C GLU A 208 -17.37 -12.59 2.11
N GLU A 209 -18.51 -13.22 1.73
CA GLU A 209 -18.57 -14.17 0.63
C GLU A 209 -18.23 -13.52 -0.72
N GLN A 210 -18.76 -12.34 -1.02
CA GLN A 210 -18.46 -11.59 -2.22
C GLN A 210 -16.99 -11.18 -2.27
N TYR A 211 -16.43 -10.71 -1.15
CA TYR A 211 -15.02 -10.35 -1.03
C TYR A 211 -14.10 -11.53 -1.35
N VAL A 212 -14.34 -12.70 -0.75
CA VAL A 212 -13.53 -13.91 -1.00
C VAL A 212 -13.74 -14.43 -2.42
N SER A 213 -14.99 -14.48 -2.91
CA SER A 213 -15.28 -14.97 -4.27
C SER A 213 -14.70 -14.09 -5.37
N GLY A 214 -14.56 -12.77 -5.13
CA GLY A 214 -13.92 -11.86 -6.07
C GLY A 214 -12.47 -12.22 -6.40
N LEU A 215 -11.75 -12.86 -5.47
CA LEU A 215 -10.37 -13.32 -5.71
C LEU A 215 -10.28 -14.46 -6.74
N GLN A 216 -11.37 -15.20 -6.96
CA GLN A 216 -11.40 -16.30 -7.94
C GLN A 216 -11.11 -15.82 -9.37
N LEU A 217 -11.46 -14.55 -9.67
CA LEU A 217 -11.17 -13.93 -10.96
C LEU A 217 -9.67 -13.97 -11.30
N TYR A 218 -8.81 -13.87 -10.30
CA TYR A 218 -7.36 -13.77 -10.47
C TYR A 218 -6.65 -15.14 -10.44
N LYS A 219 -7.30 -16.19 -9.93
CA LYS A 219 -6.75 -17.55 -9.93
C LYS A 219 -6.61 -18.14 -11.33
N ARG A 220 -7.33 -17.59 -12.32
CA ARG A 220 -7.19 -17.98 -13.74
C ARG A 220 -5.78 -17.82 -14.31
N PHE A 221 -4.95 -17.01 -13.66
CA PHE A 221 -3.57 -16.77 -14.11
C PHE A 221 -2.59 -17.85 -13.66
N GLU A 222 -3.02 -18.79 -12.80
CA GLU A 222 -2.23 -19.93 -12.31
C GLU A 222 -0.87 -19.51 -11.71
N LYS A 223 -0.87 -18.37 -11.00
CA LYS A 223 0.30 -17.78 -10.34
C LYS A 223 0.03 -17.57 -8.87
N PRO A 224 1.09 -17.49 -8.03
CA PRO A 224 0.93 -17.04 -6.66
C PRO A 224 0.15 -15.73 -6.62
N LEU A 225 -0.85 -15.66 -5.75
CA LEU A 225 -1.70 -14.49 -5.56
C LEU A 225 -1.37 -13.83 -4.22
N VAL A 226 -0.98 -12.57 -4.26
CA VAL A 226 -0.61 -11.79 -3.08
C VAL A 226 -1.49 -10.56 -2.98
N VAL A 227 -2.15 -10.37 -1.83
CA VAL A 227 -2.83 -9.13 -1.50
C VAL A 227 -1.78 -8.15 -0.99
N MET A 228 -1.50 -7.13 -1.79
CA MET A 228 -0.41 -6.17 -1.57
C MET A 228 -0.82 -5.05 -0.62
N GLU A 229 -2.12 -4.79 -0.50
CA GLU A 229 -2.71 -3.82 0.42
C GLU A 229 -4.05 -4.28 0.94
N VAL A 230 -4.25 -4.16 2.26
CA VAL A 230 -5.52 -4.27 2.98
C VAL A 230 -5.50 -3.38 4.21
N GLY A 231 -6.58 -2.66 4.47
CA GLY A 231 -6.67 -1.75 5.63
C GLY A 231 -7.86 -0.82 5.54
N CYS A 232 -8.08 -0.04 6.57
CA CYS A 232 -9.02 1.08 6.57
C CYS A 232 -8.60 2.16 7.57
N CYS A 233 -9.24 3.32 7.51
CA CYS A 233 -9.05 4.41 8.47
C CYS A 233 -9.53 4.04 9.88
N ALA A 234 -9.14 4.85 10.89
CA ALA A 234 -9.44 4.62 12.30
C ALA A 234 -10.59 5.53 12.80
N TYR A 235 -11.76 5.50 12.14
CA TYR A 235 -12.95 6.25 12.54
C TYR A 235 -14.23 5.42 12.32
N GLU A 236 -15.32 5.78 13.00
CA GLU A 236 -16.62 5.12 12.88
C GLU A 236 -17.17 5.19 11.45
N GLY A 237 -17.51 4.05 10.84
CA GLY A 237 -17.97 3.90 9.45
C GLY A 237 -16.83 3.77 8.41
N ALA A 238 -15.56 3.70 8.83
CA ALA A 238 -14.43 3.50 7.92
C ALA A 238 -14.44 2.11 7.27
N ALA A 239 -14.90 1.10 7.98
CA ALA A 239 -14.96 -0.29 7.51
C ALA A 239 -15.80 -0.46 6.24
N GLU A 240 -16.88 0.31 6.09
CA GLU A 240 -17.74 0.26 4.91
C GLU A 240 -17.16 0.98 3.70
N ARG A 241 -16.13 1.81 3.92
CA ARG A 241 -15.48 2.62 2.88
C ARG A 241 -14.21 1.99 2.34
N GLY A 242 -13.58 1.09 3.10
CA GLY A 242 -12.30 0.49 2.75
C GLY A 242 -11.22 1.54 2.45
N ASP A 243 -10.57 1.42 1.30
CA ASP A 243 -9.57 2.38 0.81
C ASP A 243 -10.14 3.78 0.53
N GLY A 244 -11.43 3.93 0.24
CA GLY A 244 -12.07 5.22 0.05
C GLY A 244 -12.25 6.04 1.35
N GLY A 245 -11.94 5.47 2.51
CA GLY A 245 -12.15 6.11 3.80
C GLY A 245 -11.40 7.43 3.98
N PHE A 246 -10.17 7.53 3.49
CA PHE A 246 -9.36 8.76 3.57
C PHE A 246 -9.98 9.95 2.81
N ALA A 247 -10.83 9.71 1.82
CA ALA A 247 -11.41 10.74 0.98
C ALA A 247 -12.38 11.69 1.70
N LEU A 248 -12.76 11.39 2.95
CA LEU A 248 -13.47 12.35 3.80
C LEU A 248 -12.62 13.58 4.13
N LEU A 249 -11.30 13.46 4.16
CA LEU A 249 -10.38 14.57 4.35
C LEU A 249 -10.16 15.28 3.00
N LYS A 250 -10.67 16.50 2.87
CA LYS A 250 -10.58 17.31 1.63
C LYS A 250 -9.34 18.21 1.58
N GLY A 251 -8.63 18.34 2.69
CA GLY A 251 -7.44 19.16 2.83
C GLY A 251 -7.20 19.56 4.27
N THR A 252 -6.26 20.48 4.48
CA THR A 252 -5.91 21.02 5.79
C THR A 252 -5.92 22.53 5.79
N ASN A 253 -6.34 23.12 6.90
CA ASN A 253 -6.23 24.54 7.18
C ASN A 253 -4.78 24.93 7.53
N PRO A 254 -4.43 26.26 7.49
CA PRO A 254 -3.09 26.73 7.88
C PRO A 254 -2.70 26.40 9.34
N ASP A 255 -3.67 26.17 10.23
CA ASP A 255 -3.44 25.77 11.63
C ASP A 255 -3.25 24.26 11.81
N GLY A 256 -3.21 23.49 10.70
CA GLY A 256 -3.05 22.04 10.68
C GLY A 256 -4.35 21.24 10.90
N SER A 257 -5.49 21.91 11.12
CA SER A 257 -6.78 21.18 11.25
C SER A 257 -7.29 20.67 9.90
N GLY A 258 -7.92 19.50 9.89
CA GLY A 258 -8.51 18.90 8.70
C GLY A 258 -9.77 19.64 8.21
N ILE A 259 -9.95 19.68 6.90
CA ILE A 259 -11.18 20.08 6.24
C ILE A 259 -11.90 18.83 5.82
N PHE A 260 -13.01 18.50 6.50
CA PHE A 260 -13.75 17.27 6.26
C PHE A 260 -14.97 17.49 5.38
N GLU A 261 -15.36 16.45 4.65
CA GLU A 261 -16.56 16.44 3.82
C GLU A 261 -17.78 16.81 4.63
N GLY A 262 -18.61 17.75 4.12
CA GLY A 262 -19.78 18.24 4.83
C GLY A 262 -19.48 19.00 6.12
N GLY A 263 -18.23 19.32 6.44
CA GLY A 263 -17.83 20.02 7.66
C GLY A 263 -17.94 19.20 8.95
N VAL A 264 -18.15 17.88 8.85
CA VAL A 264 -18.32 16.98 10.01
C VAL A 264 -17.02 16.22 10.25
N VAL A 265 -16.44 16.41 11.43
CA VAL A 265 -15.26 15.64 11.87
C VAL A 265 -15.72 14.23 12.24
N PRO A 266 -15.13 13.17 11.67
CA PRO A 266 -15.45 11.79 12.05
C PRO A 266 -15.11 11.51 13.53
N THR A 267 -15.79 10.55 14.12
CA THR A 267 -15.46 10.04 15.45
C THR A 267 -14.32 9.02 15.32
N ARG A 268 -13.19 9.22 16.01
CA ARG A 268 -12.10 8.25 16.06
C ARG A 268 -12.57 6.90 16.59
N SER A 269 -12.19 5.81 15.92
CA SER A 269 -12.45 4.44 16.34
C SER A 269 -11.31 3.50 15.91
N GLU A 270 -10.33 3.29 16.80
CA GLU A 270 -9.28 2.28 16.56
C GLU A 270 -9.85 0.87 16.60
N ALA A 271 -10.91 0.65 17.39
CA ALA A 271 -11.59 -0.64 17.48
C ALA A 271 -12.22 -1.06 16.13
N GLU A 272 -12.80 -0.12 15.39
CA GLU A 272 -13.36 -0.41 14.07
C GLU A 272 -12.26 -0.79 13.07
N GLN A 273 -11.16 -0.03 13.05
CA GLN A 273 -9.99 -0.36 12.23
C GLN A 273 -9.45 -1.76 12.56
N ALA A 274 -9.29 -2.06 13.85
CA ALA A 274 -8.81 -3.36 14.31
C ALA A 274 -9.76 -4.51 13.93
N GLY A 275 -11.06 -4.30 14.10
CA GLY A 275 -12.10 -5.27 13.73
C GLY A 275 -12.09 -5.56 12.23
N TYR A 276 -12.05 -4.51 11.40
CA TYR A 276 -11.97 -4.63 9.94
C TYR A 276 -10.74 -5.44 9.51
N ILE A 277 -9.54 -5.02 9.93
CA ILE A 277 -8.29 -5.68 9.54
C ILE A 277 -8.28 -7.14 10.01
N GLY A 278 -8.69 -7.41 11.25
CA GLY A 278 -8.75 -8.76 11.76
C GLY A 278 -9.69 -9.68 10.98
N THR A 279 -10.85 -9.16 10.55
CA THR A 279 -11.80 -9.89 9.70
C THR A 279 -11.19 -10.16 8.32
N GLN A 280 -10.60 -9.14 7.66
CA GLN A 280 -10.00 -9.32 6.34
C GLN A 280 -8.84 -10.34 6.37
N LEU A 281 -7.96 -10.27 7.36
CA LEU A 281 -6.86 -11.23 7.50
C LEU A 281 -7.38 -12.67 7.67
N GLY A 282 -8.45 -12.87 8.47
CA GLY A 282 -9.08 -14.18 8.62
C GLY A 282 -9.70 -14.71 7.34
N LEU A 283 -10.37 -13.84 6.56
CA LEU A 283 -10.95 -14.21 5.27
C LEU A 283 -9.86 -14.58 4.25
N LEU A 284 -8.78 -13.79 4.18
CA LEU A 284 -7.68 -14.01 3.25
C LEU A 284 -6.84 -15.26 3.61
N ASP A 285 -6.77 -15.65 4.88
CA ASP A 285 -6.10 -16.90 5.29
C ASP A 285 -6.93 -18.16 5.02
N SER A 286 -8.18 -18.00 4.61
CA SER A 286 -9.03 -19.15 4.28
C SER A 286 -8.54 -19.90 3.04
N ALA A 287 -8.75 -21.20 3.01
CA ALA A 287 -8.44 -22.03 1.84
C ALA A 287 -9.23 -21.61 0.58
N GLU A 288 -10.41 -21.03 0.77
CA GLU A 288 -11.25 -20.53 -0.32
C GLU A 288 -10.64 -19.28 -0.97
N ALA A 289 -10.14 -18.34 -0.20
CA ALA A 289 -9.43 -17.17 -0.71
C ALA A 289 -8.19 -17.61 -1.51
N GLY A 290 -7.42 -18.57 -0.99
CA GLY A 290 -6.29 -19.19 -1.68
C GLY A 290 -5.23 -18.18 -2.07
N VAL A 291 -4.94 -17.21 -1.20
CA VAL A 291 -3.86 -16.24 -1.38
C VAL A 291 -2.57 -16.73 -0.74
N ASP A 292 -1.45 -16.42 -1.38
CA ASP A 292 -0.12 -16.80 -0.91
C ASP A 292 0.46 -15.79 0.09
N GLY A 293 -0.06 -14.57 0.10
CA GLY A 293 0.42 -13.54 1.01
C GLY A 293 -0.52 -12.35 1.16
N VAL A 294 -0.32 -11.62 2.27
CA VAL A 294 -1.05 -10.39 2.56
C VAL A 294 -0.12 -9.35 3.17
N PHE A 295 -0.31 -8.09 2.80
CA PHE A 295 0.34 -6.93 3.40
C PHE A 295 -0.71 -5.97 3.95
N VAL A 296 -0.65 -5.70 5.25
CA VAL A 296 -1.50 -4.66 5.86
C VAL A 296 -0.92 -3.29 5.51
N PHE A 297 -1.73 -2.46 4.90
CA PHE A 297 -1.41 -1.07 4.59
C PHE A 297 -1.86 -0.20 5.76
N VAL A 298 -0.99 0.47 6.47
CA VAL A 298 0.44 0.65 6.39
C VAL A 298 1.01 0.63 7.81
N PHE A 299 2.27 0.32 8.04
CA PHE A 299 2.84 0.30 9.40
C PHE A 299 2.74 1.67 10.06
N ALA A 300 3.21 2.72 9.38
CA ALA A 300 3.28 4.09 9.92
C ALA A 300 3.03 5.13 8.82
N PHE A 301 2.42 6.26 9.19
CA PHE A 301 2.21 7.40 8.29
C PHE A 301 2.50 8.71 9.04
N PRO A 302 3.77 9.05 9.30
CA PRO A 302 4.18 10.07 10.26
C PRO A 302 3.82 11.51 9.89
N CYS A 303 3.50 11.81 8.62
CA CYS A 303 3.03 13.14 8.21
C CYS A 303 1.59 13.46 8.65
N MET A 304 0.81 12.44 9.05
CA MET A 304 -0.55 12.58 9.55
C MET A 304 -0.57 12.28 11.06
N ARG A 305 -0.66 13.32 11.88
CA ARG A 305 -0.46 13.20 13.31
C ARG A 305 -1.76 13.03 14.08
N ALA A 306 -1.71 12.30 15.19
CA ALA A 306 -2.82 12.21 16.15
C ALA A 306 -3.01 13.53 16.87
N GLY A 307 -4.25 13.86 17.23
CA GLY A 307 -4.60 15.09 17.89
C GLY A 307 -6.01 15.04 18.49
N GLU A 308 -6.64 16.19 18.63
CA GLU A 308 -8.02 16.29 19.11
C GLU A 308 -8.93 16.89 18.05
N GLY A 309 -10.12 16.34 17.89
CA GLY A 309 -11.14 16.81 16.95
C GLY A 309 -10.60 16.92 15.53
N ALA A 310 -10.73 18.09 14.89
CA ALA A 310 -10.29 18.31 13.53
C ALA A 310 -8.75 18.28 13.34
N LYS A 311 -7.96 18.26 14.41
CA LYS A 311 -6.50 18.12 14.36
C LYS A 311 -6.03 16.65 14.45
N ASP A 312 -6.94 15.71 14.67
CA ASP A 312 -6.61 14.28 14.61
C ASP A 312 -6.62 13.77 13.16
N LEU A 313 -5.51 14.01 12.46
CA LEU A 313 -5.37 13.54 11.08
C LEU A 313 -4.97 12.06 11.00
N ASP A 314 -4.39 11.51 12.07
CA ASP A 314 -4.02 10.10 12.11
C ASP A 314 -5.22 9.16 11.95
N MET A 315 -6.40 9.54 12.47
CA MET A 315 -7.60 8.72 12.27
C MET A 315 -8.00 8.55 10.79
N MET A 316 -7.49 9.41 9.91
CA MET A 316 -7.70 9.34 8.46
C MET A 316 -6.67 8.48 7.73
N THR A 317 -5.74 7.86 8.47
CA THR A 317 -4.73 6.96 7.93
C THR A 317 -5.09 5.50 8.17
N PHE A 318 -4.46 4.61 7.41
CA PHE A 318 -4.55 3.15 7.61
C PHE A 318 -3.44 2.62 8.52
N SER A 319 -2.62 3.50 9.12
CA SER A 319 -1.44 3.11 9.89
C SER A 319 -1.78 2.29 11.14
N LEU A 320 -0.89 1.36 11.48
CA LEU A 320 -0.99 0.52 12.69
C LEU A 320 -0.44 1.23 13.92
N VAL A 321 0.39 2.26 13.72
CA VAL A 321 0.93 3.09 14.80
C VAL A 321 0.62 4.55 14.54
N LYS A 322 0.47 5.35 15.62
CA LYS A 322 0.16 6.79 15.54
C LYS A 322 1.34 7.62 16.01
N TYR A 323 1.62 8.71 15.29
CA TYR A 323 2.58 9.74 15.66
C TYR A 323 1.85 10.90 16.32
N PHE A 324 2.57 11.62 17.21
CA PHE A 324 2.04 12.75 17.97
C PHE A 324 2.44 14.09 17.31
N PRO A 325 1.79 15.23 17.70
CA PRO A 325 2.19 16.56 17.27
C PRO A 325 3.69 16.82 17.51
N GLU A 326 4.32 17.67 16.69
CA GLU A 326 5.78 17.85 16.72
C GLU A 326 6.33 18.30 18.07
N GLU A 327 5.56 19.11 18.80
CA GLU A 327 5.88 19.59 20.14
C GLU A 327 5.69 18.58 21.27
N ASP A 328 5.12 17.41 20.98
CA ASP A 328 4.89 16.38 21.99
C ASP A 328 6.20 15.70 22.41
N SER A 329 6.44 15.62 23.70
CA SER A 329 7.65 15.02 24.28
C SER A 329 7.84 13.54 23.90
N ARG A 330 6.77 12.83 23.57
CA ARG A 330 6.82 11.44 23.08
C ARG A 330 7.59 11.28 21.78
N ASN A 331 7.70 12.32 20.96
CA ASN A 331 8.52 12.30 19.75
C ASN A 331 10.04 12.25 20.03
N SER A 332 10.46 12.54 21.28
CA SER A 332 11.86 12.53 21.69
C SER A 332 12.36 11.17 22.18
N VAL A 333 11.49 10.18 22.21
CA VAL A 333 11.82 8.80 22.64
C VAL A 333 11.77 7.84 21.46
N THR A 334 12.37 6.67 21.61
CA THR A 334 12.31 5.59 20.61
C THR A 334 11.45 4.45 21.17
N PRO A 335 10.34 4.09 20.52
CA PRO A 335 9.82 4.65 19.26
C PRO A 335 9.09 6.01 19.48
N PRO A 336 9.05 6.89 18.46
CA PRO A 336 8.32 8.14 18.50
C PRO A 336 6.81 7.97 18.19
N TRP A 337 6.32 6.76 18.28
CA TRP A 337 4.95 6.38 17.97
C TRP A 337 4.35 5.47 19.06
N GLU A 338 3.03 5.37 19.04
CA GLU A 338 2.26 4.48 19.91
C GLU A 338 1.44 3.48 19.07
N ARG A 339 1.32 2.24 19.55
CA ARG A 339 0.54 1.20 18.90
C ARG A 339 -0.94 1.52 18.98
N LYS A 340 -1.66 1.35 17.86
CA LYS A 340 -3.12 1.37 17.84
C LYS A 340 -3.68 -0.03 18.17
N GLU A 341 -4.98 -0.14 18.41
CA GLU A 341 -5.65 -1.43 18.62
C GLU A 341 -5.45 -2.37 17.41
N SER A 342 -5.38 -1.80 16.21
CA SER A 342 -5.10 -2.54 14.97
C SER A 342 -3.72 -3.21 14.95
N PHE A 343 -2.70 -2.59 15.58
CA PHE A 343 -1.39 -3.23 15.74
C PHE A 343 -1.51 -4.54 16.53
N HIS A 344 -2.18 -4.49 17.69
CA HIS A 344 -2.37 -5.66 18.53
C HIS A 344 -3.21 -6.74 17.84
N ARG A 345 -4.23 -6.32 17.10
CA ARG A 345 -5.07 -7.23 16.33
C ARG A 345 -4.30 -7.95 15.22
N VAL A 346 -3.44 -7.25 14.49
CA VAL A 346 -2.55 -7.86 13.48
C VAL A 346 -1.58 -8.84 14.12
N ALA A 347 -0.95 -8.45 15.24
CA ALA A 347 -0.04 -9.32 15.99
C ALA A 347 -0.71 -10.62 16.43
N ASP A 348 -1.93 -10.54 16.97
CA ASP A 348 -2.72 -11.70 17.38
C ASP A 348 -3.02 -12.64 16.20
N VAL A 349 -3.42 -12.08 15.06
CA VAL A 349 -3.78 -12.87 13.88
C VAL A 349 -2.52 -13.49 13.25
N PHE A 350 -1.47 -12.72 13.01
CA PHE A 350 -0.23 -13.24 12.42
C PHE A 350 0.47 -14.26 13.31
N GLY A 351 0.40 -14.09 14.64
CA GLY A 351 0.93 -15.05 15.59
C GLY A 351 0.21 -16.40 15.62
N GLN A 352 -1.02 -16.47 15.08
CA GLN A 352 -1.82 -17.70 14.95
C GLN A 352 -1.71 -18.36 13.57
N MET A 353 -1.25 -17.60 12.56
CA MET A 353 -1.02 -18.13 11.21
C MET A 353 0.31 -18.89 11.17
N GLU A 354 0.29 -20.19 10.90
CA GLU A 354 1.48 -21.01 10.69
C GLU A 354 2.04 -20.94 9.27
#